data_9b9f85be5d58d10ec80a7260b7106149
#
_entry.id   9b9f85be5d58d10ec80a7260b7106149
#
_cell.length_a   1.000
_cell.length_b   1.000
_cell.length_c   1.000
_cell.angle_alpha   90.00
_cell.angle_beta   90.00
_cell.angle_gamma   90.00
#
_symmetry.space_group_name_H-M   'P 1'
#
loop_
_entity.id
_entity.type
_entity.pdbx_description
1 polymer ?
#
loop_
_entity_poly.entity_id
_entity_poly.type
_entity_poly.pdbx_seq_one_letter_code
_entity_poly.pdbx_strand_id
1 'polypeptide(L)'
;YESDDEAAVFREKIPSLNALMAGGDNVLIDSRLPVSAEDRVFRKAHASCFFATDLNVWLRGQGVDSLVVAGFTTSGCVRATAVDALQYDYRTIVVADAVGDRDPAAHRANLYDIEAKYGDVCSPADLT
;
A
#
# COMPACT_ATOMS: atom_id res chain seq x y z
N TYR A 1 8.09 -3.61 12.57
CA TYR A 1 7.46 -4.29 13.71
C TYR A 1 8.11 -3.84 15.00
N GLU A 2 7.31 -3.66 16.04
CA GLU A 2 7.81 -3.20 17.36
C GLU A 2 8.09 -4.35 18.32
N SER A 3 7.51 -5.52 18.06
CA SER A 3 7.73 -6.72 18.87
C SER A 3 7.68 -7.98 18.00
N ASP A 4 8.13 -9.09 18.57
CA ASP A 4 8.09 -10.39 17.90
C ASP A 4 6.66 -10.93 17.73
N ASP A 5 5.72 -10.50 18.55
CA ASP A 5 4.33 -10.91 18.48
C ASP A 5 3.50 -10.10 17.46
N GLU A 6 4.02 -8.96 17.01
CA GLU A 6 3.30 -8.11 16.08
C GLU A 6 3.22 -8.76 14.69
N ALA A 7 1.99 -8.95 14.19
CA ALA A 7 1.70 -9.59 12.91
C ALA A 7 2.37 -10.98 12.75
N ALA A 8 2.46 -11.76 13.84
CA ALA A 8 3.23 -13.00 13.90
C ALA A 8 2.88 -13.98 12.78
N VAL A 9 1.59 -14.22 12.50
CA VAL A 9 1.15 -15.14 11.42
C VAL A 9 1.56 -14.62 10.03
N PHE A 10 1.51 -13.31 9.81
CA PHE A 10 1.94 -12.69 8.55
C PHE A 10 3.45 -12.82 8.36
N ARG A 11 4.21 -12.62 9.42
CA ARG A 11 5.68 -12.78 9.43
C ARG A 11 6.11 -14.25 9.32
N GLU A 12 5.36 -15.17 9.91
CA GLU A 12 5.59 -16.62 9.71
C GLU A 12 5.40 -17.01 8.24
N LYS A 13 4.34 -16.50 7.60
CA LYS A 13 4.07 -16.76 6.18
C LYS A 13 5.13 -16.14 5.26
N ILE A 14 5.64 -14.97 5.61
CA ILE A 14 6.64 -14.23 4.82
C ILE A 14 7.84 -13.88 5.72
N PRO A 15 8.78 -14.80 5.93
CA PRO A 15 9.88 -14.63 6.88
C PRO A 15 10.79 -13.43 6.59
N SER A 16 10.88 -12.97 5.34
CA SER A 16 11.64 -11.76 4.97
C SER A 16 11.12 -10.49 5.64
N LEU A 17 9.86 -10.46 6.10
CA LEU A 17 9.31 -9.34 6.85
C LEU A 17 9.96 -9.16 8.23
N ASN A 18 10.65 -10.18 8.75
CA ASN A 18 11.39 -10.06 10.01
C ASN A 18 12.56 -9.07 9.94
N ALA A 19 13.00 -8.70 8.73
CA ALA A 19 13.98 -7.63 8.54
C ALA A 19 13.43 -6.21 8.80
N LEU A 20 12.12 -6.06 8.96
CA LEU A 20 11.44 -4.77 9.09
C LEU A 20 11.13 -4.45 10.57
N MET A 21 12.13 -4.58 11.44
CA MET A 21 12.00 -4.21 12.86
C MET A 21 12.19 -2.70 13.05
N ALA A 22 11.44 -2.13 13.97
CA ALA A 22 11.53 -0.71 14.32
C ALA A 22 12.95 -0.34 14.77
N GLY A 23 13.41 0.82 14.32
CA GLY A 23 14.77 1.30 14.59
C GLY A 23 15.86 0.74 13.67
N GLY A 24 15.53 -0.18 12.77
CA GLY A 24 16.44 -0.66 11.73
C GLY A 24 16.39 0.17 10.44
N ASP A 25 17.47 0.11 9.65
CA ASP A 25 17.57 0.88 8.40
C ASP A 25 16.54 0.44 7.35
N ASN A 26 16.06 -0.81 7.41
CA ASN A 26 15.11 -1.38 6.45
C ASN A 26 13.69 -0.79 6.54
N VAL A 27 13.38 -0.01 7.57
CA VAL A 27 12.09 0.66 7.75
C VAL A 27 12.16 2.17 7.45
N LEU A 28 13.33 2.67 7.09
CA LEU A 28 13.49 4.06 6.70
C LEU A 28 12.87 4.31 5.32
N ILE A 29 12.29 5.49 5.14
CA ILE A 29 11.85 5.93 3.83
C ILE A 29 13.09 6.22 2.99
N ASP A 30 13.12 5.72 1.76
CA ASP A 30 14.23 5.95 0.84
C ASP A 30 14.44 7.45 0.61
N SER A 31 15.66 7.92 0.81
CA SER A 31 16.01 9.36 0.72
C SER A 31 15.80 9.98 -0.67
N ARG A 32 15.57 9.15 -1.70
CA ARG A 32 15.21 9.60 -3.05
C ARG A 32 13.75 10.04 -3.16
N LEU A 33 12.91 9.66 -2.22
CA LEU A 33 11.52 10.12 -2.17
C LEU A 33 11.46 11.51 -1.52
N PRO A 34 10.86 12.49 -2.20
CA PRO A 34 10.79 13.86 -1.70
C PRO A 34 9.66 13.98 -0.64
N VAL A 35 9.91 13.47 0.56
CA VAL A 35 8.97 13.59 1.67
C VAL A 35 9.07 14.97 2.30
N SER A 36 7.95 15.66 2.40
CA SER A 36 7.82 16.98 3.03
C SER A 36 7.25 16.89 4.44
N ALA A 37 7.27 18.02 5.17
CA ALA A 37 6.65 18.11 6.49
C ALA A 37 5.11 18.04 6.46
N GLU A 38 4.52 18.23 5.27
CA GLU A 38 3.07 18.17 5.06
C GLU A 38 2.60 16.75 4.76
N ASP A 39 3.52 15.86 4.39
CA ASP A 39 3.21 14.47 4.09
C ASP A 39 2.94 13.68 5.39
N ARG A 40 1.84 12.95 5.40
CA ARG A 40 1.57 12.07 6.52
C ARG A 40 2.34 10.75 6.39
N VAL A 41 3.28 10.55 7.26
CA VAL A 41 3.98 9.28 7.43
C VAL A 41 3.30 8.49 8.54
N PHE A 42 2.93 7.25 8.29
CA PHE A 42 2.37 6.35 9.29
C PHE A 42 2.89 4.94 9.12
N ARG A 43 2.91 4.21 10.22
CA ARG A 43 3.35 2.82 10.26
C ARG A 43 2.18 1.88 10.02
N LYS A 44 2.42 0.80 9.30
CA LYS A 44 1.51 -0.34 9.20
C LYS A 44 2.25 -1.65 9.43
N ALA A 45 1.60 -2.62 10.08
CA ALA A 45 2.17 -3.95 10.34
C ALA A 45 1.64 -5.03 9.37
N HIS A 46 0.60 -4.74 8.60
CA HIS A 46 -0.08 -5.68 7.71
C HIS A 46 -0.07 -5.21 6.26
N ALA A 47 -0.57 -6.03 5.34
CA ALA A 47 -0.52 -5.73 3.92
C ALA A 47 -1.28 -4.45 3.55
N SER A 48 -2.53 -4.31 3.96
CA SER A 48 -3.32 -3.12 3.69
C SER A 48 -2.87 -1.93 4.53
N CYS A 49 -2.86 -0.74 3.92
CA CYS A 49 -2.65 0.52 4.64
C CYS A 49 -3.80 0.88 5.58
N PHE A 50 -4.98 0.31 5.39
CA PHE A 50 -6.15 0.57 6.24
C PHE A 50 -6.24 -0.35 7.45
N PHE A 51 -5.68 -1.56 7.35
CA PHE A 51 -5.85 -2.57 8.39
C PHE A 51 -5.08 -2.20 9.67
N ALA A 52 -5.81 -2.05 10.77
CA ALA A 52 -5.28 -1.69 12.09
C ALA A 52 -4.46 -0.37 12.09
N THR A 53 -4.89 0.60 11.26
CA THR A 53 -4.33 1.96 11.24
C THR A 53 -5.46 2.99 11.38
N ASP A 54 -5.10 4.24 11.56
CA ASP A 54 -6.04 5.37 11.58
C ASP A 54 -6.21 6.05 10.20
N LEU A 55 -5.70 5.44 9.12
CA LEU A 55 -5.69 6.03 7.78
C LEU A 55 -7.08 6.47 7.34
N ASN A 56 -8.09 5.60 7.48
CA ASN A 56 -9.46 5.93 7.07
C ASN A 56 -10.01 7.15 7.84
N VAL A 57 -9.78 7.20 9.15
CA VAL A 57 -10.24 8.34 9.98
C VAL A 57 -9.58 9.63 9.51
N TRP A 58 -8.29 9.58 9.24
CA TRP A 58 -7.54 10.74 8.78
C TRP A 58 -8.01 11.20 7.40
N LEU A 59 -8.13 10.31 6.41
CA LEU A 59 -8.58 10.64 5.05
C LEU A 59 -9.98 11.26 5.06
N ARG A 60 -10.91 10.67 5.83
CA ARG A 60 -12.26 11.24 5.99
C ARG A 60 -12.23 12.63 6.61
N GLY A 61 -11.36 12.84 7.60
CA GLY A 61 -11.17 14.14 8.23
C GLY A 61 -10.64 15.22 7.27
N GLN A 62 -9.92 14.81 6.22
CA GLN A 62 -9.44 15.70 5.14
C GLN A 62 -10.46 15.85 3.99
N GLY A 63 -11.61 15.19 4.04
CA GLY A 63 -12.60 15.22 2.97
C GLY A 63 -12.17 14.46 1.69
N VAL A 64 -11.22 13.54 1.80
CA VAL A 64 -10.76 12.73 0.67
C VAL A 64 -11.83 11.73 0.27
N ASP A 65 -12.12 11.61 -1.02
CA ASP A 65 -13.05 10.66 -1.63
C ASP A 65 -12.41 9.76 -2.68
N SER A 66 -11.18 10.07 -3.07
CA SER A 66 -10.45 9.39 -4.14
C SER A 66 -9.00 9.18 -3.75
N LEU A 67 -8.41 8.04 -4.13
CA LEU A 67 -7.04 7.68 -3.79
C LEU A 67 -6.27 7.26 -5.02
N VAL A 68 -5.05 7.76 -5.14
CA VAL A 68 -4.04 7.25 -6.07
C VAL A 68 -3.08 6.36 -5.28
N VAL A 69 -2.95 5.11 -5.70
CA VAL A 69 -2.15 4.09 -5.01
C VAL A 69 -0.93 3.71 -5.83
N ALA A 70 0.23 3.76 -5.19
CA ALA A 70 1.51 3.33 -5.73
C ALA A 70 2.27 2.48 -4.71
N GLY A 71 3.36 1.83 -5.13
CA GLY A 71 4.27 1.10 -4.24
C GLY A 71 4.44 -0.39 -4.55
N PHE A 72 4.83 -1.18 -3.55
CA PHE A 72 5.20 -2.59 -3.65
C PHE A 72 4.54 -3.43 -2.53
N THR A 73 4.14 -4.68 -2.79
CA THR A 73 4.09 -5.35 -4.10
C THR A 73 2.68 -5.24 -4.65
N THR A 74 2.55 -5.31 -5.98
CA THR A 74 1.24 -5.23 -6.65
C THR A 74 0.27 -6.30 -6.13
N SER A 75 0.72 -7.55 -6.02
CA SER A 75 -0.08 -8.67 -5.52
C SER A 75 -0.31 -8.68 -4.01
N GLY A 76 0.42 -7.87 -3.27
CA GLY A 76 0.40 -7.80 -1.82
C GLY A 76 -0.23 -6.50 -1.31
N CYS A 77 0.63 -5.58 -0.86
CA CYS A 77 0.19 -4.35 -0.19
C CYS A 77 -0.65 -3.43 -1.08
N VAL A 78 -0.32 -3.32 -2.36
CA VAL A 78 -1.09 -2.50 -3.32
C VAL A 78 -2.50 -3.06 -3.46
N ARG A 79 -2.64 -4.35 -3.80
CA ARG A 79 -3.96 -4.99 -3.92
C ARG A 79 -4.75 -4.91 -2.62
N ALA A 80 -4.13 -5.25 -1.49
CA ALA A 80 -4.82 -5.23 -0.20
C ALA A 80 -5.36 -3.82 0.13
N THR A 81 -4.56 -2.79 -0.16
CA THR A 81 -4.96 -1.39 0.06
C THR A 81 -6.07 -0.97 -0.91
N ALA A 82 -6.00 -1.35 -2.19
CA ALA A 82 -7.04 -1.03 -3.18
C ALA A 82 -8.39 -1.68 -2.83
N VAL A 83 -8.36 -2.95 -2.38
CA VAL A 83 -9.58 -3.66 -1.93
C VAL A 83 -10.21 -2.96 -0.73
N ASP A 84 -9.40 -2.62 0.29
CA ASP A 84 -9.92 -1.95 1.48
C ASP A 84 -10.39 -0.53 1.17
N ALA A 85 -9.68 0.21 0.29
CA ALA A 85 -10.10 1.52 -0.15
C ALA A 85 -11.51 1.49 -0.76
N LEU A 86 -11.77 0.54 -1.67
CA LEU A 86 -13.10 0.35 -2.25
C LEU A 86 -14.13 0.00 -1.15
N GLN A 87 -13.80 -0.86 -0.19
CA GLN A 87 -14.70 -1.25 0.91
C GLN A 87 -15.03 -0.08 1.84
N TYR A 88 -14.16 0.95 1.86
CA TYR A 88 -14.41 2.22 2.54
C TYR A 88 -15.02 3.30 1.64
N ASP A 89 -15.52 2.93 0.45
CA ASP A 89 -16.14 3.85 -0.52
C ASP A 89 -15.20 4.95 -1.06
N TYR A 90 -13.91 4.66 -1.22
CA TYR A 90 -12.98 5.51 -1.98
C TYR A 90 -12.95 5.09 -3.45
N ARG A 91 -12.96 6.07 -4.34
CA ARG A 91 -12.55 5.85 -5.74
C ARG A 91 -11.05 5.58 -5.75
N THR A 92 -10.65 4.42 -6.25
CA THR A 92 -9.27 3.97 -6.18
C THR A 92 -8.66 3.91 -7.58
N ILE A 93 -7.50 4.52 -7.73
CA ILE A 93 -6.72 4.51 -8.95
C ILE A 93 -5.35 3.90 -8.63
N VAL A 94 -4.93 2.88 -9.36
CA VAL A 94 -3.59 2.29 -9.24
C VAL A 94 -2.77 2.70 -10.46
N VAL A 95 -1.60 3.31 -10.22
CA VAL A 95 -0.70 3.76 -11.29
C VAL A 95 0.21 2.60 -11.69
N ALA A 96 -0.02 2.01 -12.88
CA ALA A 96 0.65 0.79 -13.33
C ALA A 96 2.18 0.91 -13.34
N ASP A 97 2.70 2.07 -13.75
CA ASP A 97 4.15 2.32 -13.82
C ASP A 97 4.78 2.65 -12.46
N ALA A 98 3.96 2.91 -11.44
CA ALA A 98 4.40 3.23 -10.08
C ALA A 98 4.17 2.07 -9.10
N VAL A 99 3.82 0.89 -9.59
CA VAL A 99 3.71 -0.34 -8.79
C VAL A 99 4.55 -1.45 -9.40
N GLY A 100 4.95 -2.41 -8.59
CA GLY A 100 5.76 -3.53 -9.07
C GLY A 100 5.59 -4.79 -8.23
N ASP A 101 6.07 -5.89 -8.78
CA ASP A 101 6.09 -7.17 -8.10
C ASP A 101 7.34 -7.97 -8.51
N ARG A 102 7.73 -8.96 -7.69
CA ARG A 102 8.85 -9.84 -7.98
C ARG A 102 8.52 -10.85 -9.10
N ASP A 103 7.24 -11.16 -9.31
CA ASP A 103 6.76 -12.06 -10.35
C ASP A 103 5.89 -11.27 -11.36
N PRO A 104 6.34 -11.17 -12.62
CA PRO A 104 5.58 -10.48 -13.66
C PRO A 104 4.20 -11.07 -13.93
N ALA A 105 3.99 -12.38 -13.71
CA ALA A 105 2.69 -12.99 -13.89
C ALA A 105 1.73 -12.58 -12.76
N ALA A 106 2.21 -12.59 -11.51
CA ALA A 106 1.46 -12.10 -10.37
C ALA A 106 1.13 -10.61 -10.51
N HIS A 107 2.09 -9.79 -10.97
CA HIS A 107 1.88 -8.37 -11.24
C HIS A 107 0.72 -8.14 -12.20
N ARG A 108 0.79 -8.74 -13.40
CA ARG A 108 -0.26 -8.58 -14.43
C ARG A 108 -1.62 -9.09 -13.98
N ALA A 109 -1.67 -10.26 -13.33
CA ALA A 109 -2.93 -10.83 -12.85
C ALA A 109 -3.61 -9.94 -11.81
N ASN A 110 -2.82 -9.32 -10.93
CA ASN A 110 -3.36 -8.43 -9.89
C ASN A 110 -3.78 -7.07 -10.43
N LEU A 111 -3.07 -6.51 -11.41
CA LEU A 111 -3.54 -5.30 -12.12
C LEU A 111 -4.86 -5.57 -12.85
N TYR A 112 -4.98 -6.72 -13.51
CA TYR A 112 -6.23 -7.14 -14.15
C TYR A 112 -7.38 -7.26 -13.13
N ASP A 113 -7.15 -7.89 -11.99
CA ASP A 113 -8.16 -8.02 -10.94
C ASP A 113 -8.57 -6.67 -10.33
N ILE A 114 -7.59 -5.76 -10.15
CA ILE A 114 -7.84 -4.42 -9.64
C ILE A 114 -8.73 -3.66 -10.63
N GLU A 115 -8.35 -3.61 -11.90
CA GLU A 115 -9.11 -2.95 -12.96
C GLU A 115 -10.53 -3.51 -13.09
N ALA A 116 -10.68 -4.82 -12.97
CA ALA A 116 -11.98 -5.47 -13.14
C ALA A 116 -12.95 -5.27 -11.96
N LYS A 117 -12.44 -4.97 -10.74
CA LYS A 117 -13.27 -5.11 -9.53
C LYS A 117 -13.04 -4.05 -8.44
N TYR A 118 -11.84 -3.47 -8.33
CA TYR A 118 -11.47 -2.75 -7.11
C TYR A 118 -11.10 -1.29 -7.33
N GLY A 119 -10.85 -0.90 -8.57
CA GLY A 119 -10.49 0.47 -8.92
C GLY A 119 -9.95 0.53 -10.34
N ASP A 120 -9.63 1.72 -10.81
CA ASP A 120 -9.08 1.94 -12.14
C ASP A 120 -7.57 1.72 -12.15
N VAL A 121 -7.03 1.19 -13.25
CA VAL A 121 -5.58 1.08 -13.48
C VAL A 121 -5.21 2.05 -14.60
N CYS A 122 -4.31 2.99 -14.32
CA CYS A 122 -3.92 4.01 -15.28
C CYS A 122 -2.40 4.15 -15.42
N SER A 123 -1.97 4.86 -16.42
CA SER A 123 -0.61 5.39 -16.53
C SER A 123 -0.50 6.78 -15.90
N PRO A 124 0.71 7.30 -15.60
CA PRO A 124 0.87 8.66 -15.10
C PRO A 124 0.30 9.73 -16.05
N ALA A 125 0.28 9.45 -17.36
CA ALA A 125 -0.26 10.39 -18.37
C ALA A 125 -1.78 10.56 -18.26
N ASP A 126 -2.49 9.60 -17.69
CA ASP A 126 -3.94 9.62 -17.52
C ASP A 126 -4.39 10.44 -16.30
N LEU A 127 -3.43 10.86 -15.44
CA LEU A 127 -3.69 11.64 -14.23
C LEU A 127 -3.62 13.16 -14.45
N THR A 128 -3.41 13.63 -15.68
CA THR A 128 -3.24 15.05 -16.02
C THR A 128 -4.50 15.67 -16.63
#